data_1eee90e91ef5acbff2827a1d9503c720
#
_entry.id   1eee90e91ef5acbff2827a1d9503c720
#
_cell.length_a   1.000
_cell.length_b   1.000
_cell.length_c   1.000
_cell.angle_alpha   90.00
_cell.angle_beta   90.00
_cell.angle_gamma   90.00
#
_symmetry.space_group_name_H-M   'P 1'
#
loop_
_entity.id
_entity.type
_entity.pdbx_description
1 polymer ?
#
loop_
_entity_poly.entity_id
_entity_poly.type
_entity_poly.pdbx_seq_one_letter_code
_entity_poly.pdbx_strand_id
1 'polypeptide(L)'
;MSTARRAPRRVAMSVAGLLAVGLLAAGGAAGSSPADAASSPVVTREIIGTSVKGRPIYAIHRAYPGATRRVVVIGQIHGDERAGLGVTRRLKRLNPPRNLDLWIVPTVNPDGLAAGTRTNARKVDLNRNFPYRWKRINVGRETYSGPSSASEPETRALLAFIKRVNPRITVSFHQPLFGVGLNTKRNDVVRALGRRIGLPVESYSCTGVCHGSFTSWHNNTRPGVAVTVEFGRRASALRRDKAAAAVLYVGSRY
;
A
#
# COMPACT_ATOMS: atom_id res chain seq x y z
N MET A 1 1.83 73.65 25.07
CA MET A 1 1.91 74.64 24.00
C MET A 1 1.29 74.02 22.77
N SER A 2 0.09 74.36 22.59
CA SER A 2 -0.54 75.30 21.59
C SER A 2 -0.66 74.62 20.23
N THR A 3 -1.88 74.16 19.96
CA THR A 3 -2.89 74.64 19.01
C THR A 3 -2.46 74.52 17.53
N ALA A 4 -3.25 74.10 16.59
CA ALA A 4 -4.62 74.50 16.24
C ALA A 4 -5.24 73.59 15.18
N ARG A 5 -6.55 73.47 15.25
CA ARG A 5 -7.50 72.91 14.28
C ARG A 5 -7.59 73.75 13.02
N ARG A 6 -7.86 73.11 11.86
CA ARG A 6 -8.69 73.74 10.78
C ARG A 6 -9.44 72.67 9.97
N ALA A 7 -10.73 72.67 10.00
CA ALA A 7 -11.70 72.23 8.98
C ALA A 7 -12.37 73.50 8.42
N PRO A 8 -13.33 73.40 7.50
CA PRO A 8 -13.54 72.65 6.26
C PRO A 8 -13.77 73.58 5.04
N ARG A 9 -13.81 73.06 3.83
CA ARG A 9 -14.51 73.79 2.73
C ARG A 9 -15.30 72.78 1.89
N ARG A 10 -16.61 72.90 1.96
CA ARG A 10 -17.59 72.35 1.01
C ARG A 10 -17.60 73.21 -0.23
N VAL A 11 -17.64 72.63 -1.42
CA VAL A 11 -18.14 73.26 -2.64
C VAL A 11 -19.05 72.21 -3.33
N ALA A 12 -20.22 72.70 -3.63
CA ALA A 12 -21.30 71.92 -4.27
C ALA A 12 -21.43 72.22 -5.76
N MET A 13 -22.16 71.35 -6.46
CA MET A 13 -22.87 71.51 -7.74
C MET A 13 -22.00 71.40 -9.02
N SER A 14 -22.31 70.44 -9.91
CA SER A 14 -23.42 70.59 -10.87
C SER A 14 -23.72 69.27 -11.59
N VAL A 15 -24.99 69.09 -11.82
CA VAL A 15 -25.64 67.99 -12.59
C VAL A 15 -25.45 68.31 -14.09
N ALA A 16 -25.03 67.32 -14.88
CA ALA A 16 -25.28 67.27 -16.30
C ALA A 16 -25.51 65.83 -16.73
N GLY A 17 -26.72 65.51 -17.08
CA GLY A 17 -27.14 64.22 -17.59
C GLY A 17 -26.66 64.02 -19.04
N LEU A 18 -26.24 62.81 -19.34
CA LEU A 18 -26.14 62.31 -20.70
C LEU A 18 -26.70 60.87 -20.70
N LEU A 19 -27.80 60.69 -21.38
CA LEU A 19 -28.36 59.40 -21.76
C LEU A 19 -27.37 58.76 -22.77
N ALA A 20 -26.82 57.60 -22.41
CA ALA A 20 -26.13 56.73 -23.35
C ALA A 20 -26.85 55.39 -23.39
N VAL A 21 -27.38 55.08 -24.57
CA VAL A 21 -28.04 53.83 -24.92
C VAL A 21 -27.02 52.71 -24.78
N GLY A 22 -27.27 51.82 -23.83
CA GLY A 22 -26.41 50.64 -23.61
C GLY A 22 -26.78 49.51 -24.57
N LEU A 23 -25.82 49.15 -25.40
CA LEU A 23 -25.80 47.88 -26.14
C LEU A 23 -25.63 46.74 -25.13
N LEU A 24 -26.63 45.91 -24.97
CA LEU A 24 -26.51 44.64 -24.26
C LEU A 24 -25.63 43.68 -25.09
N ALA A 25 -24.36 43.60 -24.78
CA ALA A 25 -23.52 42.49 -25.17
C ALA A 25 -23.84 41.32 -24.23
N ALA A 26 -24.56 40.34 -24.73
CA ALA A 26 -24.75 39.04 -24.07
C ALA A 26 -23.38 38.36 -24.06
N GLY A 27 -22.56 38.67 -23.03
CA GLY A 27 -21.37 37.90 -22.69
C GLY A 27 -21.79 36.51 -22.20
N GLY A 28 -21.74 35.53 -23.09
CA GLY A 28 -21.87 34.12 -22.71
C GLY A 28 -20.79 33.81 -21.68
N ALA A 29 -21.19 33.72 -20.43
CA ALA A 29 -20.37 33.07 -19.42
C ALA A 29 -20.19 31.63 -19.88
N ALA A 30 -19.04 31.32 -20.50
CA ALA A 30 -18.60 29.98 -20.67
C ALA A 30 -18.47 29.39 -19.26
N GLY A 31 -19.53 28.73 -18.83
CA GLY A 31 -19.53 27.95 -17.59
C GLY A 31 -18.43 26.92 -17.73
N SER A 32 -17.31 27.14 -17.05
CA SER A 32 -16.32 26.12 -16.81
C SER A 32 -17.07 24.96 -16.15
N SER A 33 -17.26 23.88 -16.92
CA SER A 33 -17.81 22.63 -16.41
C SER A 33 -17.02 22.26 -15.16
N PRO A 34 -17.66 21.81 -14.06
CA PRO A 34 -16.98 21.40 -12.84
C PRO A 34 -16.30 20.02 -12.98
N ALA A 35 -15.78 19.70 -14.17
CA ALA A 35 -15.30 18.37 -14.52
C ALA A 35 -13.81 18.12 -14.20
N ASP A 36 -13.07 19.06 -13.65
CA ASP A 36 -11.63 18.89 -13.39
C ASP A 36 -11.12 19.41 -12.05
N ALA A 37 -11.93 19.40 -11.03
CA ALA A 37 -11.38 19.35 -9.69
C ALA A 37 -10.73 17.97 -9.55
N ALA A 38 -9.40 17.88 -9.70
CA ALA A 38 -8.65 16.66 -9.53
C ALA A 38 -8.92 16.12 -8.11
N SER A 39 -9.89 15.22 -7.98
CA SER A 39 -10.26 14.62 -6.70
C SER A 39 -9.01 13.97 -6.10
N SER A 40 -8.68 14.31 -4.85
CA SER A 40 -7.62 13.63 -4.12
C SER A 40 -8.03 12.19 -3.85
N PRO A 41 -7.08 11.25 -3.76
CA PRO A 41 -7.42 9.89 -3.37
C PRO A 41 -7.99 9.88 -1.95
N VAL A 42 -9.04 9.11 -1.74
CA VAL A 42 -9.52 8.81 -0.39
C VAL A 42 -8.45 8.01 0.33
N VAL A 43 -8.15 8.41 1.57
CA VAL A 43 -7.17 7.74 2.42
C VAL A 43 -7.84 7.35 3.72
N THR A 44 -7.93 6.05 3.98
CA THR A 44 -8.45 5.53 5.25
C THR A 44 -7.46 4.57 5.89
N ARG A 45 -7.62 4.33 7.18
CA ARG A 45 -6.84 3.37 7.95
C ARG A 45 -7.80 2.54 8.79
N GLU A 46 -7.63 1.23 8.76
CA GLU A 46 -8.40 0.29 9.57
C GLU A 46 -7.50 -0.68 10.33
N ILE A 47 -7.99 -1.21 11.43
CA ILE A 47 -7.39 -2.34 12.14
C ILE A 47 -7.97 -3.62 11.54
N ILE A 48 -7.10 -4.45 10.96
CA ILE A 48 -7.52 -5.73 10.35
C ILE A 48 -7.39 -6.91 11.32
N GLY A 49 -6.82 -6.68 12.48
CA GLY A 49 -6.65 -7.64 13.56
C GLY A 49 -5.61 -7.19 14.58
N THR A 50 -5.30 -8.06 15.51
CA THR A 50 -4.30 -7.84 16.55
C THR A 50 -3.31 -8.99 16.61
N SER A 51 -2.08 -8.70 17.04
CA SER A 51 -1.04 -9.69 17.29
C SER A 51 -1.27 -10.45 18.60
N VAL A 52 -0.44 -11.45 18.86
CA VAL A 52 -0.45 -12.20 20.14
C VAL A 52 -0.38 -11.27 21.36
N LYS A 53 0.42 -10.20 21.30
CA LYS A 53 0.55 -9.23 22.41
C LYS A 53 -0.45 -8.07 22.32
N GLY A 54 -1.54 -8.22 21.54
CA GLY A 54 -2.58 -7.19 21.40
C GLY A 54 -2.19 -5.98 20.57
N ARG A 55 -1.03 -5.97 19.87
CA ARG A 55 -0.66 -4.86 19.00
C ARG A 55 -1.52 -4.85 17.75
N PRO A 56 -2.07 -3.70 17.34
CA PRO A 56 -2.93 -3.61 16.17
C PRO A 56 -2.15 -3.86 14.87
N ILE A 57 -2.76 -4.62 13.97
CA ILE A 57 -2.33 -4.81 12.59
C ILE A 57 -3.17 -3.89 11.74
N TYR A 58 -2.52 -2.98 11.00
CA TYR A 58 -3.21 -1.96 10.22
C TYR A 58 -3.18 -2.26 8.73
N ALA A 59 -4.28 -1.92 8.05
CA ALA A 59 -4.31 -1.69 6.62
C ALA A 59 -4.60 -0.21 6.33
N ILE A 60 -3.92 0.34 5.34
CA ILE A 60 -4.11 1.71 4.85
C ILE A 60 -4.64 1.59 3.44
N HIS A 61 -5.80 2.15 3.20
CA HIS A 61 -6.46 2.19 1.91
C HIS A 61 -6.20 3.54 1.23
N ARG A 62 -5.87 3.50 -0.04
CA ARG A 62 -5.66 4.68 -0.87
C ARG A 62 -6.25 4.43 -2.26
N ALA A 63 -7.31 5.13 -2.60
CA ALA A 63 -7.99 4.96 -3.89
C ALA A 63 -8.67 6.25 -4.32
N TYR A 64 -8.76 6.47 -5.63
CA TYR A 64 -9.71 7.44 -6.17
C TYR A 64 -11.11 6.82 -6.25
N PRO A 65 -12.19 7.62 -6.18
CA PRO A 65 -13.54 7.13 -6.43
C PRO A 65 -13.62 6.39 -7.78
N GLY A 66 -14.26 5.23 -7.79
CA GLY A 66 -14.37 4.39 -8.98
C GLY A 66 -13.16 3.51 -9.30
N ALA A 67 -12.08 3.54 -8.50
CA ALA A 67 -10.96 2.62 -8.67
C ALA A 67 -11.38 1.17 -8.41
N THR A 68 -11.04 0.25 -9.33
CA THR A 68 -11.48 -1.15 -9.28
C THR A 68 -10.34 -2.17 -9.24
N ARG A 69 -9.11 -1.74 -9.57
CA ARG A 69 -7.94 -2.63 -9.59
C ARG A 69 -7.37 -2.78 -8.21
N ARG A 70 -7.86 -3.77 -7.46
CA ARG A 70 -7.45 -4.03 -6.08
C ARG A 70 -6.07 -4.65 -6.00
N VAL A 71 -5.17 -3.95 -5.31
CA VAL A 71 -3.80 -4.40 -5.01
C VAL A 71 -3.55 -4.33 -3.53
N VAL A 72 -3.02 -5.39 -2.96
CA VAL A 72 -2.54 -5.43 -1.58
C VAL A 72 -1.02 -5.47 -1.56
N VAL A 73 -0.42 -4.65 -0.71
CA VAL A 73 1.02 -4.65 -0.46
C VAL A 73 1.28 -5.00 0.99
N ILE A 74 2.04 -6.06 1.21
CA ILE A 74 2.49 -6.50 2.53
C ILE A 74 3.96 -6.12 2.66
N GLY A 75 4.25 -5.20 3.59
CA GLY A 75 5.62 -4.74 3.82
C GLY A 75 6.47 -5.75 4.56
N GLN A 76 5.87 -6.52 5.47
CA GLN A 76 6.61 -7.42 6.34
C GLN A 76 5.71 -8.51 6.93
N ILE A 77 6.17 -9.77 6.84
CA ILE A 77 5.62 -10.93 7.58
C ILE A 77 6.61 -11.36 8.68
N HIS A 78 7.91 -11.37 8.38
CA HIS A 78 8.97 -11.65 9.34
C HIS A 78 9.45 -10.34 9.99
N GLY A 79 9.50 -10.30 11.33
CA GLY A 79 9.71 -9.04 12.04
C GLY A 79 11.11 -8.43 11.90
N ASP A 80 12.11 -9.21 11.50
CA ASP A 80 13.48 -8.79 11.22
C ASP A 80 13.71 -8.29 9.77
N GLU A 81 12.78 -8.57 8.84
CA GLU A 81 12.89 -8.22 7.43
C GLU A 81 12.33 -6.80 7.17
N ARG A 82 13.08 -5.76 7.46
CA ARG A 82 12.60 -4.38 7.53
C ARG A 82 12.56 -3.60 6.21
N ALA A 83 13.11 -4.14 5.11
CA ALA A 83 13.22 -3.42 3.84
C ALA A 83 11.84 -3.02 3.27
N GLY A 84 10.85 -3.92 3.35
CA GLY A 84 9.49 -3.67 2.87
C GLY A 84 8.75 -2.56 3.64
N LEU A 85 9.13 -2.28 4.90
CA LEU A 85 8.59 -1.12 5.63
C LEU A 85 8.96 0.21 4.95
N GLY A 86 10.13 0.28 4.33
CA GLY A 86 10.54 1.44 3.53
C GLY A 86 9.67 1.62 2.29
N VAL A 87 9.32 0.52 1.60
CA VAL A 87 8.43 0.53 0.44
C VAL A 87 7.03 1.00 0.84
N THR A 88 6.45 0.43 1.90
CA THR A 88 5.11 0.82 2.36
C THR A 88 5.07 2.27 2.85
N ARG A 89 6.16 2.76 3.47
CA ARG A 89 6.30 4.18 3.84
C ARG A 89 6.28 5.08 2.61
N ARG A 90 6.94 4.67 1.53
CA ARG A 90 6.93 5.41 0.26
C ARG A 90 5.54 5.40 -0.37
N LEU A 91 4.90 4.25 -0.48
CA LEU A 91 3.54 4.11 -1.03
C LEU A 91 2.50 4.95 -0.30
N LYS A 92 2.63 5.11 1.03
CA LYS A 92 1.74 5.98 1.81
C LYS A 92 1.79 7.46 1.43
N ARG A 93 2.87 7.90 0.77
CA ARG A 93 3.08 9.30 0.35
C ARG A 93 2.79 9.53 -1.13
N LEU A 94 2.72 8.48 -1.93
CA LEU A 94 2.46 8.56 -3.36
C LEU A 94 0.95 8.49 -3.64
N ASN A 95 0.47 9.29 -4.59
CA ASN A 95 -0.87 9.12 -5.09
C ASN A 95 -0.91 7.87 -6.00
N PRO A 96 -1.86 6.96 -5.79
CA PRO A 96 -2.03 5.84 -6.70
C PRO A 96 -2.55 6.30 -8.06
N PRO A 97 -2.31 5.57 -9.15
CA PRO A 97 -3.03 5.75 -10.41
C PRO A 97 -4.56 5.72 -10.20
N ARG A 98 -5.33 6.47 -10.98
CA ARG A 98 -6.78 6.65 -10.79
C ARG A 98 -7.60 5.34 -10.77
N ASN A 99 -7.15 4.32 -11.50
CA ASN A 99 -7.82 3.01 -11.56
C ASN A 99 -7.37 2.04 -10.45
N LEU A 100 -6.41 2.44 -9.60
CA LEU A 100 -5.79 1.56 -8.60
C LEU A 100 -6.43 1.74 -7.23
N ASP A 101 -7.02 0.66 -6.72
CA ASP A 101 -7.51 0.48 -5.36
C ASP A 101 -6.40 -0.17 -4.53
N LEU A 102 -5.60 0.69 -3.85
CA LEU A 102 -4.36 0.30 -3.18
C LEU A 102 -4.56 0.10 -1.68
N TRP A 103 -4.23 -1.10 -1.20
CA TRP A 103 -4.22 -1.48 0.20
C TRP A 103 -2.79 -1.77 0.67
N ILE A 104 -2.38 -1.15 1.77
CA ILE A 104 -1.02 -1.24 2.30
C ILE A 104 -1.08 -1.78 3.72
N VAL A 105 -0.49 -2.95 3.95
CA VAL A 105 -0.27 -3.55 5.27
C VAL A 105 1.22 -3.42 5.62
N PRO A 106 1.62 -2.45 6.46
CA PRO A 106 3.04 -2.22 6.73
C PRO A 106 3.72 -3.43 7.37
N THR A 107 3.09 -4.04 8.36
CA THR A 107 3.55 -5.28 8.99
C THR A 107 2.37 -6.14 9.39
N VAL A 108 2.49 -7.43 9.19
CA VAL A 108 1.56 -8.44 9.72
C VAL A 108 2.03 -8.91 11.11
N ASN A 109 3.33 -8.71 11.42
CA ASN A 109 3.97 -9.18 12.64
C ASN A 109 4.52 -8.01 13.49
N PRO A 110 3.65 -7.22 14.13
CA PRO A 110 4.11 -6.09 14.93
C PRO A 110 4.87 -6.51 16.20
N ASP A 111 4.66 -7.72 16.70
CA ASP A 111 5.42 -8.26 17.84
C ASP A 111 6.85 -8.63 17.44
N GLY A 112 7.00 -9.36 16.33
CA GLY A 112 8.32 -9.69 15.79
C GLY A 112 9.09 -8.43 15.35
N LEU A 113 8.40 -7.44 14.76
CA LEU A 113 9.00 -6.15 14.43
C LEU A 113 9.56 -5.43 15.66
N ALA A 114 8.81 -5.39 16.74
CA ALA A 114 9.24 -4.77 17.99
C ALA A 114 10.40 -5.52 18.65
N ALA A 115 10.42 -6.85 18.54
CA ALA A 115 11.46 -7.70 19.10
C ALA A 115 12.68 -7.85 18.17
N GLY A 116 12.58 -7.46 16.89
CA GLY A 116 13.61 -7.70 15.89
C GLY A 116 13.80 -9.19 15.55
N THR A 117 12.72 -9.99 15.64
CA THR A 117 12.74 -11.43 15.40
C THR A 117 11.94 -11.80 14.15
N ARG A 118 12.36 -12.87 13.48
CA ARG A 118 11.64 -13.44 12.35
C ARG A 118 10.21 -13.83 12.72
N THR A 119 10.07 -14.56 13.81
CA THR A 119 8.83 -15.16 14.29
C THR A 119 7.93 -14.15 15.03
N ASN A 120 6.67 -14.53 15.26
CA ASN A 120 5.79 -13.78 16.15
C ASN A 120 6.11 -14.01 17.65
N ALA A 121 5.30 -13.47 18.56
CA ALA A 121 5.53 -13.58 20.00
C ALA A 121 5.44 -15.03 20.55
N ARG A 122 4.80 -15.95 19.82
CA ARG A 122 4.75 -17.38 20.14
C ARG A 122 5.86 -18.19 19.46
N LYS A 123 6.84 -17.51 18.86
CA LYS A 123 7.94 -18.12 18.11
C LYS A 123 7.48 -18.90 16.87
N VAL A 124 6.33 -18.55 16.31
CA VAL A 124 5.82 -19.12 15.08
C VAL A 124 6.30 -18.31 13.87
N ASP A 125 6.83 -19.01 12.87
CA ASP A 125 7.04 -18.43 11.53
C ASP A 125 5.68 -18.27 10.85
N LEU A 126 5.18 -17.03 10.80
CA LEU A 126 3.87 -16.75 10.21
C LEU A 126 3.80 -17.19 8.75
N ASN A 127 4.93 -17.17 8.01
CA ASN A 127 4.99 -17.63 6.62
C ASN A 127 5.14 -19.15 6.49
N ARG A 128 4.84 -19.89 7.56
CA ARG A 128 4.66 -21.35 7.63
C ARG A 128 3.31 -21.73 8.23
N ASN A 129 2.49 -20.75 8.61
CA ASN A 129 1.23 -20.96 9.34
C ASN A 129 -0.03 -20.87 8.46
N PHE A 130 0.08 -20.59 7.14
CA PHE A 130 -1.06 -20.51 6.22
C PHE A 130 -1.62 -21.89 5.85
N PRO A 131 -2.94 -22.02 5.57
CA PRO A 131 -3.61 -23.32 5.49
C PRO A 131 -3.17 -24.22 4.33
N TYR A 132 -2.81 -23.64 3.17
CA TYR A 132 -2.53 -24.46 2.00
C TYR A 132 -1.27 -25.32 2.18
N ARG A 133 -1.42 -26.64 2.08
CA ARG A 133 -0.35 -27.63 2.31
C ARG A 133 0.40 -27.41 3.63
N TRP A 134 -0.31 -26.93 4.64
CA TRP A 134 0.30 -26.79 5.96
C TRP A 134 0.80 -28.14 6.48
N LYS A 135 1.97 -28.15 7.05
CA LYS A 135 2.54 -29.29 7.79
C LYS A 135 3.13 -28.79 9.09
N ARG A 136 3.10 -29.60 10.09
CA ARG A 136 3.80 -29.29 11.34
C ARG A 136 5.29 -29.36 11.10
N ILE A 137 5.94 -28.22 11.14
CA ILE A 137 7.38 -28.06 11.03
C ILE A 137 7.88 -27.60 12.40
N ASN A 138 8.84 -28.30 12.95
CA ASN A 138 9.49 -27.95 14.21
C ASN A 138 11.01 -28.17 14.07
N VAL A 139 11.57 -27.65 12.99
CA VAL A 139 13.00 -27.76 12.68
C VAL A 139 13.64 -26.38 12.86
N GLY A 140 14.44 -26.25 13.92
CA GLY A 140 15.09 -24.98 14.25
C GLY A 140 14.13 -23.94 14.86
N ARG A 141 14.70 -22.91 15.49
CA ARG A 141 13.93 -21.88 16.22
C ARG A 141 13.15 -20.92 15.32
N GLU A 142 13.45 -20.88 14.01
CA GLU A 142 12.96 -19.85 13.10
C GLU A 142 11.95 -20.34 12.05
N THR A 143 11.65 -21.65 12.03
CA THR A 143 10.75 -22.26 11.02
C THR A 143 9.56 -22.97 11.63
N TYR A 144 9.31 -22.82 12.93
CA TYR A 144 8.16 -23.45 13.58
C TYR A 144 6.85 -22.95 12.99
N SER A 145 6.03 -23.87 12.49
CA SER A 145 4.78 -23.56 11.77
C SER A 145 3.55 -23.35 12.66
N GLY A 146 3.72 -23.37 13.97
CA GLY A 146 2.63 -23.32 14.94
C GLY A 146 2.05 -24.70 15.28
N PRO A 147 1.15 -24.77 16.28
CA PRO A 147 0.52 -26.02 16.71
C PRO A 147 -0.48 -26.57 15.68
N SER A 148 -1.09 -25.68 14.89
CA SER A 148 -2.02 -26.03 13.82
C SER A 148 -2.00 -24.98 12.71
N SER A 149 -2.62 -25.29 11.58
CA SER A 149 -2.87 -24.35 10.50
C SER A 149 -3.65 -23.14 11.00
N ALA A 150 -3.20 -21.93 10.63
CA ALA A 150 -3.81 -20.66 11.04
C ALA A 150 -4.02 -20.52 12.56
N SER A 151 -3.13 -21.13 13.35
CA SER A 151 -3.16 -21.01 14.81
C SER A 151 -2.91 -19.56 15.29
N GLU A 152 -2.19 -18.76 14.50
CA GLU A 152 -1.77 -17.43 14.93
C GLU A 152 -2.82 -16.36 14.60
N PRO A 153 -3.08 -15.41 15.51
CA PRO A 153 -4.03 -14.35 15.30
C PRO A 153 -3.63 -13.46 14.10
N GLU A 154 -2.34 -13.22 13.90
CA GLU A 154 -1.78 -12.47 12.77
C GLU A 154 -2.10 -13.16 11.44
N THR A 155 -1.94 -14.48 11.38
CA THR A 155 -2.29 -15.28 10.20
C THR A 155 -3.78 -15.20 9.90
N ARG A 156 -4.64 -15.39 10.93
CA ARG A 156 -6.10 -15.27 10.75
C ARG A 156 -6.54 -13.90 10.30
N ALA A 157 -5.94 -12.84 10.85
CA ALA A 157 -6.19 -11.46 10.46
C ALA A 157 -5.89 -11.24 8.96
N LEU A 158 -4.72 -11.67 8.50
CA LEU A 158 -4.35 -11.52 7.09
C LEU A 158 -5.22 -12.39 6.18
N LEU A 159 -5.56 -13.61 6.57
CA LEU A 159 -6.48 -14.48 5.82
C LEU A 159 -7.85 -13.83 5.62
N ALA A 160 -8.46 -13.30 6.69
CA ALA A 160 -9.75 -12.62 6.63
C ALA A 160 -9.69 -11.36 5.77
N PHE A 161 -8.64 -10.57 5.94
CA PHE A 161 -8.42 -9.34 5.17
C PHE A 161 -8.28 -9.63 3.67
N ILE A 162 -7.42 -10.57 3.26
CA ILE A 162 -7.24 -10.94 1.85
C ILE A 162 -8.52 -11.52 1.25
N LYS A 163 -9.28 -12.32 1.99
CA LYS A 163 -10.57 -12.84 1.53
C LYS A 163 -11.58 -11.70 1.28
N ARG A 164 -11.65 -10.72 2.17
CA ARG A 164 -12.55 -9.57 2.07
C ARG A 164 -12.18 -8.62 0.91
N VAL A 165 -10.91 -8.22 0.82
CA VAL A 165 -10.42 -7.31 -0.23
C VAL A 165 -10.44 -7.99 -1.59
N ASN A 166 -10.18 -9.30 -1.64
CA ASN A 166 -10.08 -10.10 -2.86
C ASN A 166 -9.20 -9.44 -3.93
N PRO A 167 -7.91 -9.19 -3.65
CA PRO A 167 -7.03 -8.44 -4.53
C PRO A 167 -6.73 -9.20 -5.83
N ARG A 168 -6.59 -8.45 -6.91
CA ARG A 168 -6.09 -8.96 -8.19
C ARG A 168 -4.60 -9.30 -8.12
N ILE A 169 -3.83 -8.46 -7.41
CA ILE A 169 -2.40 -8.65 -7.17
C ILE A 169 -2.11 -8.41 -5.69
N THR A 170 -1.31 -9.28 -5.10
CA THR A 170 -0.70 -9.06 -3.79
C THR A 170 0.81 -9.12 -3.94
N VAL A 171 1.52 -8.11 -3.41
CA VAL A 171 2.99 -8.10 -3.37
C VAL A 171 3.44 -8.20 -1.92
N SER A 172 4.19 -9.24 -1.58
CA SER A 172 4.77 -9.45 -0.26
C SER A 172 6.28 -9.25 -0.32
N PHE A 173 6.79 -8.37 0.54
CA PHE A 173 8.22 -8.06 0.62
C PHE A 173 8.90 -8.88 1.71
N HIS A 174 10.05 -9.43 1.36
CA HIS A 174 10.90 -10.28 2.19
C HIS A 174 12.38 -9.95 2.05
N GLN A 175 13.21 -10.61 2.86
CA GLN A 175 14.69 -10.65 2.84
C GLN A 175 15.15 -12.05 3.25
N PRO A 176 16.36 -12.56 2.84
CA PRO A 176 17.42 -11.83 2.11
C PRO A 176 17.74 -12.40 0.71
N LEU A 177 16.87 -13.14 0.04
CA LEU A 177 17.21 -14.01 -1.11
C LEU A 177 17.51 -13.29 -2.44
N PHE A 178 17.25 -11.98 -2.53
CA PHE A 178 17.60 -11.13 -3.65
C PHE A 178 16.99 -11.57 -5.00
N GLY A 179 15.68 -11.38 -5.17
CA GLY A 179 14.98 -11.69 -6.43
C GLY A 179 13.46 -11.48 -6.34
N VAL A 180 12.77 -11.82 -7.41
CA VAL A 180 11.32 -11.88 -7.48
C VAL A 180 10.92 -13.31 -7.84
N GLY A 181 10.10 -13.94 -6.98
CA GLY A 181 9.79 -15.36 -7.09
C GLY A 181 8.90 -15.71 -8.27
N LEU A 182 9.31 -16.72 -9.05
CA LEU A 182 8.55 -17.27 -10.20
C LEU A 182 7.31 -18.09 -9.81
N ASN A 183 7.18 -18.50 -8.55
CA ASN A 183 6.10 -19.36 -8.09
C ASN A 183 4.73 -18.67 -8.06
N THR A 184 4.26 -18.20 -9.22
CA THR A 184 3.00 -17.45 -9.37
C THR A 184 2.22 -17.88 -10.60
N LYS A 185 0.96 -17.51 -10.66
CA LYS A 185 0.07 -17.70 -11.83
C LYS A 185 0.38 -16.73 -12.98
N ARG A 186 1.10 -15.63 -12.71
CA ARG A 186 1.28 -14.50 -13.61
C ARG A 186 2.76 -14.12 -13.69
N ASN A 187 3.52 -14.84 -14.53
CA ASN A 187 4.94 -14.55 -14.75
C ASN A 187 5.18 -13.20 -15.45
N ASP A 188 4.20 -12.66 -16.16
CA ASP A 188 4.24 -11.30 -16.73
C ASP A 188 4.34 -10.23 -15.63
N VAL A 189 3.55 -10.33 -14.56
CA VAL A 189 3.61 -9.47 -13.38
C VAL A 189 4.96 -9.60 -12.66
N VAL A 190 5.44 -10.85 -12.46
CA VAL A 190 6.73 -11.14 -11.84
C VAL A 190 7.89 -10.48 -12.61
N ARG A 191 7.93 -10.70 -13.94
CA ARG A 191 8.97 -10.12 -14.81
C ARG A 191 8.90 -8.58 -14.83
N ALA A 192 7.70 -8.01 -14.81
CA ALA A 192 7.53 -6.56 -14.76
C ALA A 192 8.06 -5.97 -13.44
N LEU A 193 7.78 -6.62 -12.30
CA LEU A 193 8.33 -6.24 -11.01
C LEU A 193 9.86 -6.35 -11.01
N GLY A 194 10.41 -7.49 -11.42
CA GLY A 194 11.86 -7.73 -11.46
C GLY A 194 12.60 -6.66 -12.24
N ARG A 195 12.20 -6.40 -13.49
CA ARG A 195 12.82 -5.37 -14.34
C ARG A 195 12.75 -3.98 -13.72
N ARG A 196 11.61 -3.59 -13.15
CA ARG A 196 11.42 -2.25 -12.61
C ARG A 196 12.14 -2.01 -11.28
N ILE A 197 12.26 -3.04 -10.46
CA ILE A 197 12.99 -2.95 -9.17
C ILE A 197 14.50 -3.09 -9.39
N GLY A 198 14.92 -3.75 -10.48
CA GLY A 198 16.29 -4.17 -10.73
C GLY A 198 16.67 -5.39 -9.88
N LEU A 199 15.76 -6.38 -9.84
CA LEU A 199 15.97 -7.67 -9.19
C LEU A 199 15.84 -8.79 -10.22
N PRO A 200 16.65 -9.86 -10.12
CA PRO A 200 16.49 -11.04 -10.96
C PRO A 200 15.14 -11.72 -10.67
N VAL A 201 14.66 -12.48 -11.64
CA VAL A 201 13.50 -13.35 -11.46
C VAL A 201 14.01 -14.74 -11.15
N GLU A 202 13.63 -15.25 -9.97
CA GLU A 202 14.20 -16.46 -9.39
C GLU A 202 13.14 -17.54 -9.12
N SER A 203 13.53 -18.77 -9.32
CA SER A 203 12.77 -19.92 -8.84
C SER A 203 13.32 -20.31 -7.47
N TYR A 204 12.61 -19.92 -6.41
CA TYR A 204 13.01 -20.34 -5.06
C TYR A 204 12.63 -21.80 -4.84
N SER A 205 13.61 -22.67 -4.87
CA SER A 205 13.43 -24.06 -4.48
C SER A 205 13.35 -24.16 -2.95
N CYS A 206 12.32 -24.78 -2.47
CA CYS A 206 12.14 -25.07 -1.05
C CYS A 206 12.38 -26.55 -0.80
N THR A 207 13.54 -26.88 -0.29
CA THR A 207 13.83 -28.24 0.17
C THR A 207 13.09 -28.51 1.49
N GLY A 208 11.88 -29.06 1.40
CA GLY A 208 11.17 -29.67 2.54
C GLY A 208 10.49 -28.75 3.55
N VAL A 209 10.79 -27.43 3.59
CA VAL A 209 10.29 -26.52 4.66
C VAL A 209 9.33 -25.42 4.19
N CYS A 210 8.93 -25.38 2.93
CA CYS A 210 8.03 -24.33 2.39
C CYS A 210 6.56 -24.76 2.38
N HIS A 211 6.12 -25.38 3.45
CA HIS A 211 4.71 -25.64 3.67
C HIS A 211 4.05 -24.47 4.40
N GLY A 212 2.78 -24.21 4.09
CA GLY A 212 2.01 -23.18 4.77
C GLY A 212 2.49 -21.74 4.55
N SER A 213 3.06 -21.41 3.38
CA SER A 213 3.45 -20.05 3.05
C SER A 213 2.25 -19.22 2.56
N PHE A 214 2.31 -17.89 2.78
CA PHE A 214 1.31 -16.95 2.31
C PHE A 214 1.12 -17.00 0.79
N THR A 215 2.21 -16.90 0.03
CA THR A 215 2.17 -16.87 -1.44
C THR A 215 1.61 -18.16 -2.01
N SER A 216 2.00 -19.33 -1.45
CA SER A 216 1.46 -20.62 -1.86
C SER A 216 -0.04 -20.72 -1.57
N TRP A 217 -0.48 -20.34 -0.36
CA TRP A 217 -1.91 -20.31 -0.03
C TRP A 217 -2.69 -19.42 -0.98
N HIS A 218 -2.24 -18.17 -1.16
CA HIS A 218 -2.94 -17.21 -2.02
C HIS A 218 -3.07 -17.72 -3.46
N ASN A 219 -1.97 -18.17 -4.06
CA ASN A 219 -1.93 -18.58 -5.46
C ASN A 219 -2.74 -19.86 -5.75
N ASN A 220 -2.97 -20.69 -4.75
CA ASN A 220 -3.73 -21.93 -4.94
C ASN A 220 -5.18 -21.85 -4.46
N THR A 221 -5.56 -20.80 -3.71
CA THR A 221 -6.90 -20.72 -3.12
C THR A 221 -7.65 -19.42 -3.47
N ARG A 222 -6.97 -18.44 -4.08
CA ARG A 222 -7.56 -17.14 -4.45
C ARG A 222 -7.47 -16.90 -5.95
N PRO A 223 -8.41 -16.15 -6.55
CA PRO A 223 -8.37 -15.86 -8.00
C PRO A 223 -7.18 -14.99 -8.41
N GLY A 224 -6.79 -14.02 -7.58
CA GLY A 224 -5.66 -13.14 -7.83
C GLY A 224 -4.30 -13.83 -7.76
N VAL A 225 -3.24 -13.06 -7.93
CA VAL A 225 -1.85 -13.52 -7.84
C VAL A 225 -1.14 -12.87 -6.66
N ALA A 226 -0.38 -13.66 -5.90
CA ALA A 226 0.60 -13.17 -4.94
C ALA A 226 2.01 -13.35 -5.48
N VAL A 227 2.82 -12.31 -5.32
CA VAL A 227 4.22 -12.28 -5.73
C VAL A 227 5.09 -12.00 -4.50
N THR A 228 6.09 -12.83 -4.29
CA THR A 228 7.14 -12.61 -3.29
C THR A 228 8.28 -11.81 -3.92
N VAL A 229 8.64 -10.69 -3.30
CA VAL A 229 9.80 -9.88 -3.65
C VAL A 229 10.79 -9.97 -2.51
N GLU A 230 11.96 -10.53 -2.79
CA GLU A 230 13.05 -10.72 -1.85
C GLU A 230 14.13 -9.63 -2.08
N PHE A 231 14.25 -8.72 -1.15
CA PHE A 231 15.43 -7.86 -1.14
C PHE A 231 16.65 -8.63 -0.62
N GLY A 232 17.85 -8.19 -0.98
CA GLY A 232 19.07 -8.67 -0.32
C GLY A 232 19.11 -8.25 1.17
N ARG A 233 20.14 -8.66 1.89
CA ARG A 233 20.33 -8.32 3.31
C ARG A 233 20.16 -6.82 3.60
N ARG A 234 20.50 -5.97 2.63
CA ARG A 234 20.30 -4.52 2.67
C ARG A 234 19.60 -4.07 1.39
N ALA A 235 18.59 -3.22 1.53
CA ALA A 235 17.92 -2.55 0.41
C ALA A 235 18.22 -1.05 0.46
N SER A 236 18.80 -0.50 -0.60
CA SER A 236 19.03 0.95 -0.70
C SER A 236 17.71 1.72 -0.75
N ALA A 237 17.74 3.01 -0.43
CA ALA A 237 16.58 3.88 -0.56
C ALA A 237 16.05 3.87 -2.00
N LEU A 238 16.95 4.00 -2.98
CA LEU A 238 16.61 3.96 -4.41
C LEU A 238 15.88 2.66 -4.79
N ARG A 239 16.33 1.50 -4.30
CA ARG A 239 15.67 0.22 -4.62
C ARG A 239 14.27 0.12 -4.00
N ARG A 240 14.08 0.64 -2.79
CA ARG A 240 12.75 0.72 -2.16
C ARG A 240 11.82 1.67 -2.91
N ASP A 241 12.34 2.80 -3.42
CA ASP A 241 11.57 3.74 -4.25
C ASP A 241 11.18 3.12 -5.59
N LYS A 242 12.12 2.42 -6.26
CA LYS A 242 11.82 1.63 -7.46
C LYS A 242 10.76 0.56 -7.20
N ALA A 243 10.80 -0.11 -6.05
CA ALA A 243 9.81 -1.11 -5.68
C ALA A 243 8.41 -0.50 -5.48
N ALA A 244 8.31 0.65 -4.83
CA ALA A 244 7.04 1.38 -4.69
C ALA A 244 6.47 1.78 -6.05
N ALA A 245 7.29 2.36 -6.94
CA ALA A 245 6.88 2.72 -8.29
C ALA A 245 6.48 1.48 -9.13
N ALA A 246 7.20 0.37 -8.99
CA ALA A 246 6.89 -0.90 -9.67
C ALA A 246 5.53 -1.45 -9.24
N VAL A 247 5.20 -1.40 -7.94
CA VAL A 247 3.88 -1.80 -7.43
C VAL A 247 2.76 -0.98 -8.05
N LEU A 248 2.89 0.36 -8.08
CA LEU A 248 1.89 1.24 -8.68
C LEU A 248 1.71 0.93 -10.18
N TYR A 249 2.81 0.71 -10.89
CA TYR A 249 2.78 0.36 -12.31
C TYR A 249 2.07 -0.97 -12.56
N VAL A 250 2.48 -2.06 -11.89
CA VAL A 250 1.86 -3.38 -12.13
C VAL A 250 0.40 -3.39 -11.71
N GLY A 251 0.06 -2.70 -10.63
CA GLY A 251 -1.30 -2.60 -10.14
C GLY A 251 -2.24 -1.86 -11.10
N SER A 252 -1.76 -0.82 -11.78
CA SER A 252 -2.57 -0.05 -12.72
C SER A 252 -2.69 -0.72 -14.09
N ARG A 253 -1.74 -1.59 -14.47
CA ARG A 253 -1.65 -2.15 -15.82
C ARG A 253 -2.15 -3.59 -15.94
N TYR A 254 -1.89 -4.43 -14.94
CA TYR A 254 -2.21 -5.87 -14.95
C TYR A 254 -3.40 -6.17 -14.04
#